data_f8ab96d6eab196879d80e0e239f267c3
#
_entry.id   f8ab96d6eab196879d80e0e239f267c3
#
_cell.length_a   1.000
_cell.length_b   1.000
_cell.length_c   1.000
_cell.angle_alpha   90.00
_cell.angle_beta   90.00
_cell.angle_gamma   90.00
#
_symmetry.space_group_name_H-M   'P 1'
#
loop_
_entity.id
_entity.type
_entity.pdbx_description
1 polymer ?
#
loop_
_entity_poly.entity_id
_entity_poly.type
_entity_poly.pdbx_seq_one_letter_code
_entity_poly.pdbx_strand_id
1 'polypeptide(L)'
;PEFGSLNLAQCVLLIGYEWQRQVGNYENERIEMAKTIWASQGESEALAKHYEDRLEEAGFFYPPEKVDSMKVNLRNMWSRMPLTRADVQMLHGVLRQMVRWKDKG
;
A
#
# COMPACT_ATOMS: atom_id res chain seq x y z
N PRO A 1 -16.92 -11.69 4.97
CA PRO A 1 -16.19 -12.89 5.37
C PRO A 1 -14.71 -12.82 5.04
N GLU A 2 -14.02 -13.81 5.51
CA GLU A 2 -12.58 -13.92 5.41
C GLU A 2 -12.06 -13.89 3.98
N PHE A 3 -12.76 -14.47 3.05
CA PHE A 3 -12.32 -14.50 1.66
C PHE A 3 -12.24 -13.10 1.04
N GLY A 4 -13.21 -12.26 1.35
CA GLY A 4 -13.17 -10.88 0.86
C GLY A 4 -12.00 -10.11 1.42
N SER A 5 -11.71 -10.29 2.70
CA SER A 5 -10.59 -9.63 3.35
C SER A 5 -9.25 -10.10 2.80
N LEU A 6 -9.09 -11.41 2.59
CA LEU A 6 -7.89 -11.98 2.01
C LEU A 6 -7.67 -11.48 0.59
N ASN A 7 -8.73 -11.43 -0.21
CA ASN A 7 -8.64 -10.94 -1.57
C ASN A 7 -8.22 -9.47 -1.61
N LEU A 8 -8.75 -8.66 -0.71
CA LEU A 8 -8.36 -7.26 -0.62
C LEU A 8 -6.88 -7.13 -0.28
N ALA A 9 -6.42 -7.90 0.71
CA ALA A 9 -5.02 -7.87 1.11
C ALA A 9 -4.11 -8.32 -0.02
N GLN A 10 -4.47 -9.39 -0.72
CA GLN A 10 -3.71 -9.88 -1.86
C GLN A 10 -3.67 -8.85 -2.99
N CYS A 11 -4.78 -8.18 -3.27
CA CYS A 11 -4.81 -7.12 -4.27
C CYS A 11 -3.87 -5.98 -3.92
N VAL A 12 -3.87 -5.56 -2.66
CA VAL A 12 -2.97 -4.49 -2.20
C VAL A 12 -1.52 -4.90 -2.37
N LEU A 13 -1.17 -6.12 -1.99
CA LEU A 13 0.19 -6.61 -2.12
C LEU A 13 0.61 -6.76 -3.58
N LEU A 14 -0.29 -7.27 -4.42
CA LEU A 14 -0.01 -7.42 -5.84
C LEU A 14 0.17 -6.07 -6.52
N ILE A 15 -0.66 -5.09 -6.20
CA ILE A 15 -0.53 -3.75 -6.75
C ILE A 15 0.82 -3.15 -6.35
N GLY A 16 1.21 -3.30 -5.09
CA GLY A 16 2.50 -2.81 -4.62
C GLY A 16 3.67 -3.48 -5.33
N TYR A 17 3.59 -4.79 -5.49
CA TYR A 17 4.63 -5.56 -6.16
C TYR A 17 4.77 -5.18 -7.63
N GLU A 18 3.66 -5.13 -8.35
CA GLU A 18 3.67 -4.74 -9.77
C GLU A 18 4.15 -3.31 -9.95
N TRP A 19 3.73 -2.42 -9.06
CA TRP A 19 4.16 -1.03 -9.10
C TRP A 19 5.67 -0.93 -8.94
N GLN A 20 6.22 -1.64 -7.96
CA GLN A 20 7.65 -1.62 -7.70
C GLN A 20 8.42 -2.19 -8.88
N ARG A 21 7.91 -3.26 -9.49
CA ARG A 21 8.54 -3.88 -10.65
C ARG A 21 8.57 -2.93 -11.85
N GLN A 22 7.46 -2.24 -12.10
CA GLN A 22 7.38 -1.27 -13.19
C GLN A 22 8.28 -0.08 -12.95
N VAL A 23 8.31 0.42 -11.73
CA VAL A 23 9.19 1.53 -11.36
C VAL A 23 10.65 1.16 -11.60
N GLY A 24 11.04 -0.05 -11.23
CA GLY A 24 12.39 -0.53 -11.46
C GLY A 24 12.79 -0.53 -12.93
N ASN A 25 11.85 -0.78 -13.83
CA ASN A 25 12.11 -0.81 -15.26
C ASN A 25 12.23 0.60 -15.85
N TYR A 26 11.49 1.56 -15.32
CA TYR A 26 11.40 2.92 -15.89
C TYR A 26 11.95 3.99 -14.97
N GLU A 27 12.59 3.61 -13.91
CA GLU A 27 13.02 4.54 -12.86
C GLU A 27 13.85 5.71 -13.38
N ASN A 28 14.84 5.40 -14.21
CA ASN A 28 15.75 6.44 -14.73
C ASN A 28 15.01 7.46 -15.57
N GLU A 29 14.12 7.02 -16.43
CA GLU A 29 13.34 7.91 -17.27
C GLU A 29 12.42 8.81 -16.44
N ARG A 30 11.76 8.23 -15.45
CA ARG A 30 10.86 8.98 -14.61
C ARG A 30 11.59 10.06 -13.82
N ILE A 31 12.74 9.72 -13.27
CA ILE A 31 13.52 10.67 -12.48
C ILE A 31 13.96 11.84 -13.34
N GLU A 32 14.43 11.58 -14.54
CA GLU A 32 14.88 12.63 -15.44
C GLU A 32 13.75 13.52 -15.91
N MET A 33 12.62 12.92 -16.27
CA MET A 33 11.52 13.67 -16.87
C MET A 33 10.69 14.45 -15.86
N ALA A 34 10.50 13.91 -14.68
CA ALA A 34 9.55 14.46 -13.72
C ALA A 34 10.18 15.26 -12.58
N LYS A 35 11.52 15.37 -12.52
CA LYS A 35 12.19 15.93 -11.34
C LYS A 35 11.60 15.32 -10.09
N THR A 36 11.72 14.01 -10.00
CA THR A 36 11.04 13.18 -9.02
C THR A 36 11.27 13.70 -7.59
N ILE A 37 10.18 13.99 -6.91
CA ILE A 37 10.19 14.33 -5.50
C ILE A 37 9.91 13.06 -4.71
N TRP A 38 10.88 12.62 -3.92
CA TRP A 38 10.70 11.45 -3.08
C TRP A 38 9.73 11.75 -1.95
N ALA A 39 8.93 10.75 -1.60
CA ALA A 39 8.04 10.87 -0.47
C ALA A 39 8.88 11.02 0.81
N SER A 40 8.44 11.91 1.69
CA SER A 40 9.06 12.04 3.01
C SER A 40 8.70 10.80 3.85
N GLN A 41 9.46 10.59 4.93
CA GLN A 41 9.15 9.51 5.85
C GLN A 41 7.74 9.66 6.42
N GLY A 42 7.33 10.88 6.74
CA GLY A 42 5.97 11.14 7.22
C GLY A 42 4.89 10.78 6.19
N GLU A 43 5.15 11.08 4.92
CA GLU A 43 4.22 10.73 3.85
C GLU A 43 4.10 9.22 3.68
N SER A 44 5.21 8.51 3.75
CA SER A 44 5.22 7.05 3.66
C SER A 44 4.55 6.41 4.87
N GLU A 45 4.77 6.95 6.06
CA GLU A 45 4.12 6.47 7.27
C GLU A 45 2.61 6.69 7.24
N ALA A 46 2.17 7.84 6.73
CA ALA A 46 0.75 8.13 6.57
C ALA A 46 0.09 7.13 5.61
N LEU A 47 0.78 6.78 4.53
CA LEU A 47 0.28 5.78 3.59
C LEU A 47 0.18 4.41 4.26
N ALA A 48 1.24 4.01 4.97
CA ALA A 48 1.26 2.73 5.68
C ALA A 48 0.11 2.65 6.69
N LYS A 49 -0.13 3.72 7.43
CA LYS A 49 -1.23 3.76 8.38
C LYS A 49 -2.58 3.69 7.70
N HIS A 50 -2.75 4.36 6.58
CA HIS A 50 -4.00 4.33 5.83
C HIS A 50 -4.35 2.89 5.42
N TYR A 51 -3.35 2.16 4.89
CA TYR A 51 -3.56 0.76 4.52
C TYR A 51 -3.81 -0.12 5.73
N GLU A 52 -3.07 0.10 6.81
CA GLU A 52 -3.24 -0.65 8.04
C GLU A 52 -4.66 -0.49 8.59
N ASP A 53 -5.18 0.73 8.61
CA ASP A 53 -6.53 1.00 9.10
C ASP A 53 -7.59 0.32 8.24
N ARG A 54 -7.44 0.38 6.92
CA ARG A 54 -8.39 -0.27 6.02
C ARG A 54 -8.34 -1.78 6.12
N LEU A 55 -7.14 -2.34 6.27
CA LEU A 55 -6.97 -3.78 6.44
C LEU A 55 -7.56 -4.24 7.77
N GLU A 56 -7.44 -3.44 8.81
CA GLU A 56 -8.04 -3.75 10.10
C GLU A 56 -9.57 -3.78 9.99
N GLU A 57 -10.15 -2.80 9.32
CA GLU A 57 -11.59 -2.79 9.07
C GLU A 57 -12.05 -3.99 8.25
N ALA A 58 -11.20 -4.45 7.32
CA ALA A 58 -11.51 -5.60 6.48
C ALA A 58 -11.32 -6.94 7.19
N GLY A 59 -10.77 -6.93 8.40
CA GLY A 59 -10.55 -8.15 9.17
C GLY A 59 -9.30 -8.92 8.77
N PHE A 60 -8.35 -8.26 8.14
CA PHE A 60 -7.12 -8.91 7.68
C PHE A 60 -6.24 -9.38 8.85
N PHE A 61 -6.22 -8.62 9.93
CA PHE A 61 -5.35 -8.92 11.08
C PHE A 61 -6.02 -9.93 12.00
N TYR A 62 -5.69 -11.19 11.77
CA TYR A 62 -6.26 -12.31 12.49
C TYR A 62 -5.30 -13.49 12.40
N PRO A 63 -5.12 -14.30 13.46
CA PRO A 63 -5.76 -14.20 14.78
C PRO A 63 -5.12 -13.12 15.65
N PRO A 64 -5.77 -12.73 16.76
CA PRO A 64 -5.29 -11.63 17.60
C PRO A 64 -3.85 -11.73 18.08
N GLU A 65 -3.37 -12.93 18.36
CA GLU A 65 -2.00 -13.13 18.85
C GLU A 65 -0.93 -12.85 17.79
N LYS A 66 -1.32 -12.76 16.52
CA LYS A 66 -0.39 -12.49 15.41
C LYS A 66 -0.50 -11.06 14.87
N VAL A 67 -1.45 -10.28 15.37
CA VAL A 67 -1.72 -8.94 14.83
C VAL A 67 -0.49 -8.03 14.87
N ASP A 68 0.18 -7.96 16.00
CA ASP A 68 1.33 -7.07 16.15
C ASP A 68 2.45 -7.45 15.17
N SER A 69 2.73 -8.73 15.04
CA SER A 69 3.74 -9.22 14.13
C SER A 69 3.38 -8.93 12.67
N MET A 70 2.12 -9.09 12.31
CA MET A 70 1.65 -8.79 10.96
C MET A 70 1.79 -7.31 10.63
N LYS A 71 1.45 -6.44 11.58
CA LYS A 71 1.57 -4.99 11.40
C LYS A 71 3.03 -4.57 11.22
N VAL A 72 3.92 -5.14 12.02
CA VAL A 72 5.35 -4.86 11.89
C VAL A 72 5.86 -5.30 10.52
N ASN A 73 5.49 -6.48 10.06
CA ASN A 73 5.91 -6.98 8.76
C ASN A 73 5.39 -6.08 7.62
N LEU A 74 4.17 -5.62 7.73
CA LEU A 74 3.57 -4.74 6.73
C LEU A 74 4.31 -3.39 6.68
N ARG A 75 4.62 -2.83 7.85
CA ARG A 75 5.36 -1.57 7.92
C ARG A 75 6.77 -1.72 7.35
N ASN A 76 7.42 -2.85 7.63
CA ASN A 76 8.75 -3.12 7.08
C ASN A 76 8.70 -3.20 5.57
N MET A 77 7.66 -3.80 5.01
CA MET A 77 7.48 -3.85 3.56
C MET A 77 7.40 -2.44 2.98
N TRP A 78 6.56 -1.59 3.56
CA TRP A 78 6.42 -0.21 3.08
C TRP A 78 7.73 0.56 3.18
N SER A 79 8.50 0.35 4.25
CA SER A 79 9.75 1.07 4.46
C SER A 79 10.83 0.73 3.44
N ARG A 80 10.71 -0.44 2.78
CA ARG A 80 11.66 -0.85 1.76
C ARG A 80 11.30 -0.37 0.35
N MET A 81 10.15 0.27 0.18
CA MET A 81 9.69 0.72 -1.13
C MET A 81 10.11 2.16 -1.37
N PRO A 82 10.90 2.44 -2.43
CA PRO A 82 11.29 3.81 -2.76
C PRO A 82 10.13 4.51 -3.47
N LEU A 83 9.26 5.15 -2.71
CA LEU A 83 8.08 5.80 -3.25
C LEU A 83 8.30 7.29 -3.48
N THR A 84 7.75 7.81 -4.57
CA THR A 84 7.66 9.23 -4.81
C THR A 84 6.39 9.77 -4.18
N ARG A 85 6.31 11.10 -4.05
CA ARG A 85 5.09 11.74 -3.56
C ARG A 85 3.89 11.39 -4.44
N ALA A 86 4.09 11.36 -5.76
CA ALA A 86 3.04 10.97 -6.69
C ALA A 86 2.59 9.53 -6.49
N ASP A 87 3.54 8.63 -6.22
CA ASP A 87 3.24 7.24 -5.93
C ASP A 87 2.37 7.11 -4.68
N VAL A 88 2.71 7.84 -3.63
CA VAL A 88 1.95 7.82 -2.38
C VAL A 88 0.52 8.29 -2.62
N GLN A 89 0.34 9.36 -3.37
CA GLN A 89 -0.99 9.87 -3.69
C GLN A 89 -1.80 8.87 -4.49
N MET A 90 -1.17 8.22 -5.47
CA MET A 90 -1.83 7.20 -6.28
C MET A 90 -2.28 6.02 -5.44
N LEU A 91 -1.41 5.55 -4.55
CA LEU A 91 -1.73 4.40 -3.70
C LEU A 91 -2.87 4.72 -2.72
N HIS A 92 -2.91 5.94 -2.19
CA HIS A 92 -4.06 6.38 -1.39
C HIS A 92 -5.34 6.35 -2.21
N GLY A 93 -5.27 6.82 -3.45
CA GLY A 93 -6.43 6.84 -4.36
C GLY A 93 -6.92 5.44 -4.69
N VAL A 94 -6.00 4.53 -4.96
CA VAL A 94 -6.34 3.13 -5.24
C VAL A 94 -7.09 2.52 -4.07
N LEU A 95 -6.56 2.71 -2.86
CA LEU A 95 -7.18 2.15 -1.67
C LEU A 95 -8.58 2.71 -1.44
N ARG A 96 -8.74 4.04 -1.59
CA ARG A 96 -10.06 4.67 -1.46
C ARG A 96 -11.06 4.10 -2.45
N GLN A 97 -10.61 3.86 -3.68
CA GLN A 97 -11.49 3.32 -4.72
C GLN A 97 -11.90 1.89 -4.41
N MET A 98 -10.98 1.08 -3.91
CA MET A 98 -11.26 -0.31 -3.56
C MET A 98 -12.26 -0.40 -2.42
N VAL A 99 -12.11 0.44 -1.40
CA VAL A 99 -13.05 0.47 -0.27
C VAL A 99 -14.43 0.91 -0.75
N ARG A 100 -14.48 1.94 -1.59
CA ARG A 100 -15.74 2.45 -2.15
C ARG A 100 -16.45 1.39 -2.98
N TRP A 101 -15.70 0.65 -3.78
CA TRP A 101 -16.25 -0.44 -4.59
C TRP A 101 -16.87 -1.53 -3.72
N LYS A 102 -16.18 -1.87 -2.64
CA LYS A 102 -16.66 -2.88 -1.69
C LYS A 102 -17.99 -2.43 -1.05
N ASP A 103 -18.07 -1.17 -0.68
CA ASP A 103 -19.29 -0.62 -0.07
C ASP A 103 -20.48 -0.65 -1.02
N LYS A 104 -20.24 -0.48 -2.31
CA LYS A 104 -21.29 -0.54 -3.33
C LYS A 104 -21.73 -1.97 -3.66
N GLY A 105 -20.82 -2.90 -3.48
CA GLY A 105 -21.07 -4.31 -3.76
C GLY A 105 -21.70 -5.00 -2.61
#